data_da7c4a8beeab43bc95183d49e8b989b1
#
_entry.id   da7c4a8beeab43bc95183d49e8b989b1
#
_cell.length_a   1.000
_cell.length_b   1.000
_cell.length_c   1.000
_cell.angle_alpha   90.00
_cell.angle_beta   90.00
_cell.angle_gamma   90.00
#
_symmetry.space_group_name_H-M   'P 1'
#
loop_
_entity.id
_entity.type
_entity.pdbx_description
1 polymer ?
#
loop_
_entity_poly.entity_id
_entity_poly.type
_entity_poly.pdbx_seq_one_letter_code
_entity_poly.pdbx_strand_id
1 'polypeptide(L)'
;MKPRFLILACLLSACATQSVETPAMKHISKQFRYLPSSQKSNIYQWYSLFNDPTLTHLIEQGIEHNFTIQAAQNRVLAAQSYTKAIKADLLPSVGVSGNLGHQDISVDNPLKNNAILSPHLPSKITTDDGLVMLGFSASWEPDFFGQKTADTDAVRFQSQEAEYQTAYLKQAIAAKIAVEYFQISAHDATMQLIDSHIKTLQELHRYAASRFNAGQASKSDVLEIQTTINKLTAQKTAVKALRDEQEQQLAVLTGQSPQTFRLPENATAINATLPIPAGFVPSDLLQMRPDILAKAAAVQSSAAKVASAKADLLPRFQLQFLGETGKIGLSTDGVHFSGTLFNAGVQIPIFTGGKIRHNIKGKEAELQAAMADYQQQVLNALQEVDTAYNTRILLEKRLNELQTAQKTAQQRHTSTQRLFHNGYAQYNEVLRAKLDALQIEQEILTAKRDRVLSGVALYRALGGKPQ
;
A
#
# COMPACT_ATOMS: atom_id res chain seq x y z
N MET A 1 -24.32 20.24 51.92
CA MET A 1 -23.34 20.41 50.81
C MET A 1 -24.09 20.94 49.59
N LYS A 2 -23.68 22.08 49.06
CA LYS A 2 -24.51 22.90 48.15
C LYS A 2 -24.43 22.43 46.70
N PRO A 3 -25.50 22.55 45.89
CA PRO A 3 -25.59 22.00 44.49
C PRO A 3 -24.64 22.63 43.46
N ARG A 4 -23.78 23.54 43.87
CA ARG A 4 -22.80 24.21 42.99
C ARG A 4 -21.65 23.29 42.51
N PHE A 5 -21.34 22.20 43.21
CA PHE A 5 -20.31 21.20 42.76
C PHE A 5 -20.85 20.26 41.69
N LEU A 6 -22.17 20.00 41.64
CA LEU A 6 -22.75 19.13 40.63
C LEU A 6 -22.80 19.77 39.22
N ILE A 7 -22.93 21.10 39.15
CA ILE A 7 -22.92 21.83 37.84
C ILE A 7 -21.52 21.88 37.22
N LEU A 8 -20.45 21.91 38.04
CA LEU A 8 -19.08 21.87 37.55
C LEU A 8 -18.71 20.47 36.98
N ALA A 9 -19.26 19.40 37.56
CA ALA A 9 -19.05 18.03 37.11
C ALA A 9 -19.78 17.72 35.78
N CYS A 10 -20.94 18.34 35.50
CA CYS A 10 -21.66 18.17 34.23
C CYS A 10 -21.03 18.93 33.04
N LEU A 11 -20.25 19.99 33.30
CA LEU A 11 -19.52 20.70 32.25
C LEU A 11 -18.20 19.98 31.82
N LEU A 12 -17.71 19.04 32.63
CA LEU A 12 -16.49 18.26 32.34
C LEU A 12 -16.74 17.04 31.44
N SER A 13 -18.00 16.60 31.27
CA SER A 13 -18.32 15.41 30.49
C SER A 13 -18.60 15.67 28.99
N ALA A 14 -18.48 16.91 28.48
CA ALA A 14 -18.88 17.28 27.13
C ALA A 14 -17.77 17.22 26.07
N CYS A 15 -16.56 16.80 26.43
CA CYS A 15 -15.43 16.69 25.50
C CYS A 15 -15.07 15.24 25.15
N ALA A 16 -16.08 14.36 24.96
CA ALA A 16 -15.82 13.09 24.29
C ALA A 16 -15.43 13.38 22.85
N THR A 17 -14.30 12.83 22.41
CA THR A 17 -13.87 12.84 21.01
C THR A 17 -15.01 12.26 20.17
N GLN A 18 -15.80 13.13 19.51
CA GLN A 18 -16.80 12.67 18.56
C GLN A 18 -16.05 12.01 17.40
N SER A 19 -16.31 10.72 17.19
CA SER A 19 -15.92 10.06 15.97
C SER A 19 -16.58 10.83 14.80
N VAL A 20 -15.76 11.43 13.96
CA VAL A 20 -16.28 12.10 12.77
C VAL A 20 -16.70 10.99 11.79
N GLU A 21 -17.97 10.97 11.41
CA GLU A 21 -18.44 10.06 10.38
C GLU A 21 -17.70 10.37 9.08
N THR A 22 -17.27 9.32 8.39
CA THR A 22 -16.73 9.47 7.02
C THR A 22 -17.79 10.13 6.15
N PRO A 23 -17.42 11.11 5.29
CA PRO A 23 -18.39 11.85 4.51
C PRO A 23 -19.27 10.91 3.71
N ALA A 24 -20.60 11.01 3.91
CA ALA A 24 -21.55 10.25 3.12
C ALA A 24 -21.42 10.69 1.64
N MET A 25 -21.17 9.73 0.77
CA MET A 25 -21.16 9.96 -0.67
C MET A 25 -22.59 10.12 -1.17
N LYS A 26 -23.04 11.35 -1.42
CA LYS A 26 -24.43 11.70 -1.78
C LYS A 26 -24.92 11.04 -3.08
N HIS A 27 -24.04 10.48 -3.91
CA HIS A 27 -24.38 10.00 -5.26
C HIS A 27 -23.71 8.66 -5.64
N ILE A 28 -23.57 7.72 -4.71
CA ILE A 28 -23.17 6.35 -5.09
C ILE A 28 -24.38 5.67 -5.73
N SER A 29 -24.22 5.18 -6.98
CA SER A 29 -25.22 4.34 -7.64
C SER A 29 -25.48 3.09 -6.80
N LYS A 30 -26.72 2.59 -6.83
CA LYS A 30 -27.08 1.33 -6.16
C LYS A 30 -26.53 0.09 -6.84
N GLN A 31 -26.11 0.20 -8.10
CA GLN A 31 -25.61 -0.91 -8.91
C GLN A 31 -24.44 -0.46 -9.79
N PHE A 32 -23.53 -1.37 -10.07
CA PHE A 32 -22.51 -1.21 -11.10
C PHE A 32 -23.16 -1.27 -12.49
N ARG A 33 -22.57 -0.58 -13.46
CA ARG A 33 -23.14 -0.45 -14.81
C ARG A 33 -23.13 -1.78 -15.59
N TYR A 34 -22.13 -2.63 -15.35
CA TYR A 34 -21.88 -3.83 -16.15
C TYR A 34 -21.98 -5.13 -15.35
N LEU A 35 -22.42 -5.09 -14.09
CA LEU A 35 -22.48 -6.27 -13.24
C LEU A 35 -23.75 -7.10 -13.51
N PRO A 36 -23.63 -8.44 -13.71
CA PRO A 36 -24.77 -9.32 -13.69
C PRO A 36 -25.44 -9.38 -12.32
N SER A 37 -26.77 -9.31 -12.27
CA SER A 37 -27.51 -9.54 -11.04
C SER A 37 -27.55 -11.03 -10.74
N SER A 38 -26.81 -11.47 -9.73
CA SER A 38 -26.81 -12.87 -9.26
C SER A 38 -26.30 -12.94 -7.81
N GLN A 39 -26.25 -14.13 -7.24
CA GLN A 39 -25.74 -14.36 -5.88
C GLN A 39 -24.27 -13.91 -5.76
N LYS A 40 -23.91 -13.29 -4.61
CA LYS A 40 -22.57 -12.76 -4.34
C LYS A 40 -21.52 -13.86 -4.39
N SER A 41 -20.50 -13.66 -5.25
CA SER A 41 -19.37 -14.57 -5.42
C SER A 41 -18.38 -14.46 -4.26
N ASN A 42 -17.71 -15.55 -3.91
CA ASN A 42 -16.55 -15.50 -3.03
C ASN A 42 -15.33 -14.99 -3.82
N ILE A 43 -14.68 -13.94 -3.35
CA ILE A 43 -13.48 -13.34 -3.98
C ILE A 43 -12.22 -13.48 -3.10
N TYR A 44 -12.34 -14.13 -1.94
CA TYR A 44 -11.18 -14.45 -1.12
C TYR A 44 -10.34 -15.54 -1.77
N GLN A 45 -9.01 -15.40 -1.71
CA GLN A 45 -8.07 -16.34 -2.34
C GLN A 45 -8.40 -16.62 -3.83
N TRP A 46 -8.78 -15.57 -4.56
CA TRP A 46 -9.21 -15.65 -5.95
C TRP A 46 -8.22 -16.41 -6.86
N TYR A 47 -6.93 -16.44 -6.50
CA TYR A 47 -5.90 -17.15 -7.24
C TYR A 47 -6.06 -18.67 -7.18
N SER A 48 -6.69 -19.22 -6.14
CA SER A 48 -7.00 -20.65 -6.06
C SER A 48 -8.05 -21.10 -7.10
N LEU A 49 -8.88 -20.16 -7.59
CA LEU A 49 -9.88 -20.43 -8.63
C LEU A 49 -9.26 -20.78 -9.99
N PHE A 50 -7.98 -20.51 -10.20
CA PHE A 50 -7.25 -20.94 -11.38
C PHE A 50 -6.91 -22.44 -11.36
N ASN A 51 -7.01 -23.12 -10.21
CA ASN A 51 -6.61 -24.51 -10.02
C ASN A 51 -5.16 -24.77 -10.51
N ASP A 52 -4.28 -23.79 -10.33
CA ASP A 52 -2.87 -23.83 -10.70
C ASP A 52 -2.01 -23.83 -9.43
N PRO A 53 -1.42 -24.98 -9.06
CA PRO A 53 -0.61 -25.07 -7.85
C PRO A 53 0.68 -24.26 -7.92
N THR A 54 1.25 -24.07 -9.13
CA THR A 54 2.45 -23.26 -9.33
C THR A 54 2.15 -21.79 -9.05
N LEU A 55 1.06 -21.27 -9.61
CA LEU A 55 0.61 -19.89 -9.35
C LEU A 55 0.32 -19.67 -7.86
N THR A 56 -0.40 -20.61 -7.23
CA THR A 56 -0.73 -20.52 -5.81
C THR A 56 0.53 -20.46 -4.95
N HIS A 57 1.49 -21.36 -5.18
CA HIS A 57 2.76 -21.38 -4.47
C HIS A 57 3.57 -20.08 -4.65
N LEU A 58 3.64 -19.55 -5.87
CA LEU A 58 4.36 -18.28 -6.15
C LEU A 58 3.74 -17.09 -5.42
N ILE A 59 2.40 -17.03 -5.35
CA ILE A 59 1.70 -15.96 -4.63
C ILE A 59 1.93 -16.06 -3.13
N GLU A 60 1.78 -17.25 -2.54
CA GLU A 60 2.03 -17.49 -1.11
C GLU A 60 3.47 -17.16 -0.74
N GLN A 61 4.44 -17.62 -1.52
CA GLN A 61 5.85 -17.31 -1.36
C GLN A 61 6.12 -15.79 -1.45
N GLY A 62 5.49 -15.10 -2.41
CA GLY A 62 5.62 -13.66 -2.53
C GLY A 62 5.02 -12.91 -1.33
N ILE A 63 3.87 -13.35 -0.80
CA ILE A 63 3.27 -12.75 0.39
C ILE A 63 4.17 -12.92 1.62
N GLU A 64 4.84 -14.06 1.75
CA GLU A 64 5.70 -14.39 2.90
C GLU A 64 7.10 -13.76 2.79
N HIS A 65 7.72 -13.79 1.62
CA HIS A 65 9.14 -13.45 1.46
C HIS A 65 9.42 -12.13 0.74
N ASN A 66 8.41 -11.43 0.26
CA ASN A 66 8.61 -10.14 -0.42
C ASN A 66 9.10 -9.07 0.56
N PHE A 67 10.28 -8.51 0.33
CA PHE A 67 10.90 -7.50 1.21
C PHE A 67 10.09 -6.20 1.32
N THR A 68 9.32 -5.84 0.30
CA THR A 68 8.44 -4.64 0.37
C THR A 68 7.28 -4.87 1.35
N ILE A 69 6.72 -6.09 1.39
CA ILE A 69 5.71 -6.48 2.37
C ILE A 69 6.33 -6.52 3.78
N GLN A 70 7.51 -7.12 3.94
CA GLN A 70 8.19 -7.17 5.24
C GLN A 70 8.52 -5.77 5.77
N ALA A 71 8.97 -4.86 4.89
CA ALA A 71 9.20 -3.47 5.26
C ALA A 71 7.90 -2.76 5.69
N ALA A 72 6.78 -3.00 5.00
CA ALA A 72 5.48 -2.45 5.36
C ALA A 72 4.98 -3.00 6.71
N GLN A 73 5.12 -4.30 6.95
CA GLN A 73 4.78 -4.93 8.24
C GLN A 73 5.60 -4.35 9.41
N ASN A 74 6.91 -4.15 9.22
CA ASN A 74 7.75 -3.52 10.25
C ASN A 74 7.37 -2.05 10.49
N ARG A 75 6.91 -1.31 9.47
CA ARG A 75 6.35 0.04 9.65
C ARG A 75 5.05 0.02 10.46
N VAL A 76 4.20 -0.99 10.29
CA VAL A 76 3.01 -1.20 11.14
C VAL A 76 3.42 -1.45 12.59
N LEU A 77 4.40 -2.33 12.85
CA LEU A 77 4.90 -2.58 14.21
C LEU A 77 5.50 -1.31 14.85
N ALA A 78 6.22 -0.50 14.08
CA ALA A 78 6.72 0.80 14.52
C ALA A 78 5.56 1.75 14.88
N ALA A 79 4.53 1.87 14.04
CA ALA A 79 3.36 2.71 14.29
C ALA A 79 2.59 2.26 15.54
N GLN A 80 2.41 0.96 15.73
CA GLN A 80 1.81 0.40 16.95
C GLN A 80 2.64 0.70 18.20
N SER A 81 3.97 0.65 18.10
CA SER A 81 4.88 0.99 19.20
C SER A 81 4.83 2.47 19.53
N TYR A 82 4.79 3.36 18.52
CA TYR A 82 4.57 4.79 18.72
C TYR A 82 3.21 5.09 19.35
N THR A 83 2.16 4.36 18.98
CA THR A 83 0.84 4.49 19.62
C THR A 83 0.92 4.17 21.11
N LYS A 84 1.65 3.12 21.50
CA LYS A 84 1.87 2.79 22.92
C LYS A 84 2.71 3.85 23.64
N ALA A 85 3.72 4.41 22.98
CA ALA A 85 4.55 5.49 23.54
C ALA A 85 3.75 6.76 23.80
N ILE A 86 2.95 7.21 22.84
CA ILE A 86 2.05 8.40 23.02
C ILE A 86 0.97 8.12 24.07
N LYS A 87 0.43 6.90 24.11
CA LYS A 87 -0.54 6.52 25.16
C LYS A 87 0.09 6.57 26.56
N ALA A 88 1.39 6.34 26.71
CA ALA A 88 2.09 6.42 27.99
C ALA A 88 2.11 7.86 28.55
N ASP A 89 1.91 8.90 27.72
CA ASP A 89 1.79 10.29 28.18
C ASP A 89 0.56 10.55 29.06
N LEU A 90 -0.41 9.61 29.06
CA LEU A 90 -1.55 9.62 30.00
C LEU A 90 -1.16 9.19 31.43
N LEU A 91 0.00 8.57 31.60
CA LEU A 91 0.49 8.05 32.88
C LEU A 91 1.53 9.00 33.48
N PRO A 92 1.73 8.95 34.81
CA PRO A 92 2.83 9.67 35.46
C PRO A 92 4.19 9.18 34.96
N SER A 93 5.12 10.11 34.76
CA SER A 93 6.53 9.80 34.55
C SER A 93 7.29 9.88 35.88
N VAL A 94 8.17 8.92 36.12
CA VAL A 94 8.98 8.84 37.33
C VAL A 94 10.45 8.71 36.92
N GLY A 95 11.30 9.52 37.55
CA GLY A 95 12.74 9.52 37.28
C GLY A 95 13.57 9.62 38.52
N VAL A 96 14.79 9.09 38.44
CA VAL A 96 15.85 9.28 39.45
C VAL A 96 17.02 9.95 38.76
N SER A 97 17.58 10.96 39.39
CA SER A 97 18.77 11.67 38.89
C SER A 97 19.87 11.68 39.91
N GLY A 98 21.11 11.53 39.47
CA GLY A 98 22.30 11.70 40.28
C GLY A 98 23.20 12.76 39.66
N ASN A 99 23.54 13.79 40.41
CA ASN A 99 24.41 14.86 39.96
C ASN A 99 25.66 14.94 40.84
N LEU A 100 26.78 15.01 40.17
CA LEU A 100 28.07 15.31 40.78
C LEU A 100 28.54 16.60 40.13
N GLY A 101 28.88 17.58 40.96
CA GLY A 101 29.26 18.89 40.45
C GLY A 101 30.22 19.60 41.40
N HIS A 102 30.73 20.70 40.92
CA HIS A 102 31.47 21.69 41.71
C HIS A 102 30.65 22.97 41.66
N GLN A 103 30.48 23.59 42.81
CA GLN A 103 29.65 24.77 42.95
C GLN A 103 30.41 25.88 43.66
N ASP A 104 30.54 27.03 43.04
CA ASP A 104 31.02 28.27 43.62
C ASP A 104 29.82 29.18 43.81
N ILE A 105 29.40 29.36 45.06
CA ILE A 105 28.29 30.25 45.42
C ILE A 105 28.85 31.38 46.28
N SER A 106 28.60 32.61 45.87
CA SER A 106 28.88 33.80 46.65
C SER A 106 27.57 34.56 46.89
N VAL A 107 27.14 34.64 48.15
CA VAL A 107 25.92 35.36 48.56
C VAL A 107 26.31 36.50 49.50
N ASP A 108 25.77 37.68 49.24
CA ASP A 108 25.93 38.80 50.17
C ASP A 108 25.28 38.46 51.54
N ASN A 109 26.03 38.62 52.60
CA ASN A 109 25.56 38.28 53.94
C ASN A 109 24.46 39.27 54.41
N PRO A 110 23.20 38.84 54.52
CA PRO A 110 22.12 39.73 54.89
C PRO A 110 22.19 40.28 56.32
N LEU A 111 23.01 39.64 57.19
CA LEU A 111 23.18 40.04 58.57
C LEU A 111 24.30 41.07 58.76
N LYS A 112 25.06 41.41 57.72
CA LYS A 112 26.14 42.41 57.79
C LYS A 112 25.66 43.80 58.19
N ASN A 113 24.45 44.16 57.87
CA ASN A 113 23.83 45.45 58.24
C ASN A 113 23.28 45.50 59.66
N ASN A 114 23.39 44.39 60.42
CA ASN A 114 22.97 44.37 61.84
C ASN A 114 24.09 45.02 62.71
N ALA A 115 23.73 46.14 63.31
CA ALA A 115 24.72 46.94 64.11
C ALA A 115 25.38 46.22 65.28
N ILE A 116 24.77 45.13 65.76
CA ILE A 116 25.33 44.31 66.86
C ILE A 116 26.25 43.22 66.33
N LEU A 117 26.00 42.63 65.20
CA LEU A 117 26.69 41.47 64.63
C LEU A 117 27.73 41.83 63.57
N SER A 118 27.59 43.00 62.93
CA SER A 118 28.36 43.45 61.79
C SER A 118 29.89 43.40 61.91
N PRO A 119 30.53 43.68 63.10
CA PRO A 119 31.99 43.72 63.19
C PRO A 119 32.63 42.35 63.00
N HIS A 120 31.91 41.25 63.16
CA HIS A 120 32.48 39.92 63.22
C HIS A 120 31.97 39.02 62.06
N LEU A 121 31.14 39.53 61.13
CA LEU A 121 30.57 38.75 60.03
C LEU A 121 31.26 39.09 58.70
N PRO A 122 31.60 38.11 57.87
CA PRO A 122 32.07 38.36 56.49
C PRO A 122 31.02 39.04 55.64
N SER A 123 31.48 39.89 54.73
CA SER A 123 30.58 40.61 53.83
C SER A 123 29.87 39.72 52.82
N LYS A 124 30.50 38.59 52.52
CA LYS A 124 29.98 37.56 51.63
C LYS A 124 30.16 36.20 52.26
N ILE A 125 29.18 35.38 52.11
CA ILE A 125 29.26 33.93 52.40
C ILE A 125 29.62 33.26 51.08
N THR A 126 30.84 32.76 50.97
CA THR A 126 31.32 32.04 49.78
C THR A 126 31.43 30.57 50.10
N THR A 127 30.96 29.74 49.21
CA THR A 127 31.12 28.29 49.26
C THR A 127 31.69 27.86 47.91
N ASP A 128 32.88 27.26 47.96
CA ASP A 128 33.63 26.69 46.82
C ASP A 128 33.84 25.21 47.12
N ASP A 129 32.83 24.38 46.78
CA ASP A 129 32.80 23.01 47.22
C ASP A 129 32.21 22.04 46.20
N GLY A 130 32.58 20.78 46.27
CA GLY A 130 31.94 19.71 45.53
C GLY A 130 30.49 19.46 45.98
N LEU A 131 29.60 19.20 45.05
CA LEU A 131 28.19 18.88 45.26
C LEU A 131 27.92 17.45 44.82
N VAL A 132 27.27 16.67 45.68
CA VAL A 132 26.69 15.37 45.36
C VAL A 132 25.20 15.48 45.64
N MET A 133 24.36 15.19 44.63
CA MET A 133 22.93 15.28 44.77
C MET A 133 22.26 14.06 44.15
N LEU A 134 21.29 13.50 44.84
CA LEU A 134 20.37 12.47 44.36
C LEU A 134 18.96 13.06 44.36
N GLY A 135 18.27 12.92 43.21
CA GLY A 135 16.92 13.41 43.03
C GLY A 135 15.96 12.30 42.63
N PHE A 136 14.74 12.37 43.13
CA PHE A 136 13.61 11.59 42.69
C PHE A 136 12.55 12.58 42.18
N SER A 137 12.07 12.38 40.95
CA SER A 137 11.03 13.24 40.36
C SER A 137 9.86 12.40 39.86
N ALA A 138 8.65 12.88 40.05
CA ALA A 138 7.46 12.36 39.41
C ALA A 138 6.69 13.53 38.82
N SER A 139 6.27 13.40 37.59
CA SER A 139 5.44 14.40 36.90
C SER A 139 4.26 13.75 36.20
N TRP A 140 3.10 14.39 36.27
CA TRP A 140 1.89 13.94 35.63
C TRP A 140 1.02 15.11 35.18
N GLU A 141 0.51 15.01 33.97
CA GLU A 141 -0.45 15.94 33.39
C GLU A 141 -1.77 15.20 33.14
N PRO A 142 -2.75 15.24 34.07
CA PRO A 142 -4.06 14.61 33.90
C PRO A 142 -4.80 15.16 32.69
N ASP A 143 -5.34 14.27 31.87
CA ASP A 143 -6.03 14.62 30.61
C ASP A 143 -7.51 14.93 30.84
N PHE A 144 -7.82 16.03 31.57
CA PHE A 144 -9.19 16.40 31.87
C PHE A 144 -10.03 16.80 30.64
N PHE A 145 -9.38 17.27 29.59
CA PHE A 145 -10.04 17.79 28.39
C PHE A 145 -9.78 16.96 27.14
N GLY A 146 -9.16 15.80 27.28
CA GLY A 146 -9.03 14.81 26.21
C GLY A 146 -7.98 15.15 25.16
N GLN A 147 -7.02 16.06 25.43
CA GLN A 147 -5.97 16.39 24.49
C GLN A 147 -5.06 15.18 24.20
N LYS A 148 -4.51 14.57 25.27
CA LYS A 148 -3.63 13.40 25.13
C LYS A 148 -4.36 12.17 24.62
N THR A 149 -5.64 12.04 24.98
CA THR A 149 -6.53 11.03 24.43
C THR A 149 -6.71 11.24 22.91
N ALA A 150 -6.94 12.46 22.47
CA ALA A 150 -7.05 12.79 21.05
C ALA A 150 -5.73 12.57 20.29
N ASP A 151 -4.58 12.90 20.88
CA ASP A 151 -3.25 12.59 20.32
C ASP A 151 -3.04 11.08 20.18
N THR A 152 -3.43 10.30 21.21
CA THR A 152 -3.40 8.83 21.17
C THR A 152 -4.30 8.27 20.06
N ASP A 153 -5.52 8.81 19.92
CA ASP A 153 -6.44 8.41 18.85
C ASP A 153 -5.90 8.77 17.47
N ALA A 154 -5.27 9.94 17.31
CA ALA A 154 -4.66 10.33 16.05
C ALA A 154 -3.59 9.33 15.59
N VAL A 155 -2.68 8.93 16.46
CA VAL A 155 -1.62 7.95 16.12
C VAL A 155 -2.16 6.52 16.01
N ARG A 156 -3.20 6.17 16.76
CA ARG A 156 -3.91 4.88 16.63
C ARG A 156 -4.53 4.73 15.25
N PHE A 157 -5.22 5.76 14.74
CA PHE A 157 -5.78 5.75 13.40
C PHE A 157 -4.70 5.78 12.31
N GLN A 158 -3.54 6.41 12.55
CA GLN A 158 -2.38 6.31 11.65
C GLN A 158 -1.83 4.87 11.60
N SER A 159 -1.80 4.17 12.73
CA SER A 159 -1.43 2.75 12.76
C SER A 159 -2.41 1.89 11.96
N GLN A 160 -3.71 2.13 12.09
CA GLN A 160 -4.74 1.45 11.31
C GLN A 160 -4.63 1.76 9.80
N GLU A 161 -4.33 3.00 9.44
CA GLU A 161 -4.04 3.38 8.05
C GLU A 161 -2.88 2.56 7.48
N ALA A 162 -1.76 2.44 8.23
CA ALA A 162 -0.61 1.64 7.82
C ALA A 162 -0.95 0.14 7.69
N GLU A 163 -1.80 -0.40 8.55
CA GLU A 163 -2.31 -1.79 8.46
C GLU A 163 -3.10 -2.01 7.18
N TYR A 164 -4.03 -1.11 6.85
CA TYR A 164 -4.81 -1.19 5.62
C TYR A 164 -3.96 -0.98 4.37
N GLN A 165 -2.98 -0.06 4.40
CA GLN A 165 -2.02 0.11 3.31
C GLN A 165 -1.18 -1.16 3.09
N THR A 166 -0.79 -1.85 4.16
CA THR A 166 -0.08 -3.12 4.08
C THR A 166 -0.97 -4.23 3.50
N ALA A 167 -2.25 -4.28 3.85
CA ALA A 167 -3.21 -5.21 3.27
C ALA A 167 -3.42 -4.95 1.76
N TYR A 168 -3.53 -3.68 1.36
CA TYR A 168 -3.60 -3.30 -0.06
C TYR A 168 -2.32 -3.68 -0.83
N LEU A 169 -1.14 -3.47 -0.22
CA LEU A 169 0.14 -3.87 -0.81
C LEU A 169 0.22 -5.37 -1.05
N LYS A 170 -0.22 -6.20 -0.11
CA LYS A 170 -0.30 -7.67 -0.28
C LYS A 170 -1.17 -8.04 -1.48
N GLN A 171 -2.35 -7.42 -1.62
CA GLN A 171 -3.23 -7.64 -2.79
C GLN A 171 -2.56 -7.23 -4.10
N ALA A 172 -1.89 -6.07 -4.11
CA ALA A 172 -1.21 -5.56 -5.29
C ALA A 172 -0.06 -6.48 -5.72
N ILE A 173 0.73 -6.99 -4.77
CA ILE A 173 1.83 -7.92 -5.05
C ILE A 173 1.30 -9.27 -5.51
N ALA A 174 0.26 -9.82 -4.89
CA ALA A 174 -0.37 -11.06 -5.33
C ALA A 174 -0.89 -10.96 -6.78
N ALA A 175 -1.57 -9.84 -7.11
CA ALA A 175 -2.04 -9.59 -8.46
C ALA A 175 -0.87 -9.40 -9.44
N LYS A 176 0.21 -8.73 -9.04
CA LYS A 176 1.38 -8.54 -9.89
C LYS A 176 2.10 -9.86 -10.17
N ILE A 177 2.26 -10.75 -9.18
CA ILE A 177 2.80 -12.10 -9.37
C ILE A 177 1.96 -12.87 -10.39
N ALA A 178 0.63 -12.83 -10.28
CA ALA A 178 -0.25 -13.50 -11.24
C ALA A 178 -0.11 -12.90 -12.65
N VAL A 179 -0.01 -11.58 -12.77
CA VAL A 179 0.20 -10.90 -14.06
C VAL A 179 1.51 -11.36 -14.70
N GLU A 180 2.65 -11.35 -13.97
CA GLU A 180 3.94 -11.78 -14.48
C GLU A 180 3.91 -13.27 -14.88
N TYR A 181 3.32 -14.12 -14.04
CA TYR A 181 3.16 -15.55 -14.34
C TYR A 181 2.42 -15.81 -15.66
N PHE A 182 1.26 -15.17 -15.85
CA PHE A 182 0.48 -15.34 -17.07
C PHE A 182 1.13 -14.67 -18.30
N GLN A 183 1.91 -13.62 -18.12
CA GLN A 183 2.69 -13.02 -19.21
C GLN A 183 3.82 -13.98 -19.63
N ILE A 184 4.54 -14.59 -18.69
CA ILE A 184 5.54 -15.62 -18.98
C ILE A 184 4.90 -16.78 -19.76
N SER A 185 3.76 -17.28 -19.29
CA SER A 185 3.01 -18.33 -20.00
C SER A 185 2.57 -17.90 -21.40
N ALA A 186 2.18 -16.65 -21.59
CA ALA A 186 1.85 -16.11 -22.90
C ALA A 186 3.07 -16.04 -23.84
N HIS A 187 4.25 -15.71 -23.31
CA HIS A 187 5.48 -15.73 -24.09
C HIS A 187 5.91 -17.16 -24.45
N ASP A 188 5.78 -18.11 -23.51
CA ASP A 188 6.03 -19.54 -23.80
C ASP A 188 5.10 -20.02 -24.93
N ALA A 189 3.81 -19.71 -24.85
CA ALA A 189 2.84 -20.07 -25.89
C ALA A 189 3.13 -19.35 -27.23
N THR A 190 3.58 -18.08 -27.18
CA THR A 190 3.97 -17.34 -28.39
C THR A 190 5.20 -17.95 -29.07
N MET A 191 6.20 -18.35 -28.30
CA MET A 191 7.39 -19.02 -28.84
C MET A 191 7.03 -20.35 -29.50
N GLN A 192 6.19 -21.18 -28.87
CA GLN A 192 5.69 -22.43 -29.45
C GLN A 192 4.87 -22.20 -30.74
N LEU A 193 4.04 -21.16 -30.76
CA LEU A 193 3.28 -20.78 -31.95
C LEU A 193 4.23 -20.35 -33.10
N ILE A 194 5.21 -19.50 -32.82
CA ILE A 194 6.22 -19.07 -33.80
C ILE A 194 6.98 -20.27 -34.33
N ASP A 195 7.40 -21.24 -33.51
CA ASP A 195 8.09 -22.45 -33.96
C ASP A 195 7.18 -23.28 -34.89
N SER A 196 5.91 -23.41 -34.58
CA SER A 196 4.94 -24.07 -35.45
C SER A 196 4.79 -23.36 -36.80
N HIS A 197 4.76 -22.01 -36.79
CA HIS A 197 4.67 -21.18 -37.99
C HIS A 197 5.95 -21.31 -38.85
N ILE A 198 7.14 -21.24 -38.22
CA ILE A 198 8.41 -21.40 -38.90
C ILE A 198 8.47 -22.78 -39.56
N LYS A 199 8.09 -23.84 -38.85
CA LYS A 199 8.07 -25.23 -39.43
C LYS A 199 7.16 -25.29 -40.67
N THR A 200 5.94 -24.74 -40.57
CA THR A 200 5.00 -24.67 -41.71
C THR A 200 5.58 -23.89 -42.88
N LEU A 201 6.18 -22.72 -42.62
CA LEU A 201 6.79 -21.91 -43.68
C LEU A 201 8.04 -22.53 -44.29
N GLN A 202 8.81 -23.31 -43.54
CA GLN A 202 9.92 -24.11 -44.08
C GLN A 202 9.44 -25.20 -45.05
N GLU A 203 8.31 -25.83 -44.76
CA GLU A 203 7.68 -26.78 -45.68
C GLU A 203 7.21 -26.09 -46.95
N LEU A 204 6.56 -24.94 -46.84
CA LEU A 204 6.15 -24.12 -47.99
C LEU A 204 7.33 -23.60 -48.80
N HIS A 205 8.43 -23.20 -48.13
CA HIS A 205 9.67 -22.76 -48.77
C HIS A 205 10.30 -23.88 -49.64
N ARG A 206 10.42 -25.11 -49.09
CA ARG A 206 10.90 -26.26 -49.83
C ARG A 206 10.06 -26.55 -51.04
N TYR A 207 8.74 -26.48 -50.90
CA TYR A 207 7.81 -26.67 -52.03
C TYR A 207 7.98 -25.59 -53.11
N ALA A 208 8.00 -24.30 -52.71
CA ALA A 208 8.18 -23.17 -53.63
C ALA A 208 9.55 -23.24 -54.37
N ALA A 209 10.61 -23.59 -53.65
CA ALA A 209 11.95 -23.76 -54.22
C ALA A 209 12.02 -24.91 -55.25
N SER A 210 11.36 -26.04 -55.00
CA SER A 210 11.25 -27.15 -55.95
C SER A 210 10.50 -26.72 -57.23
N ARG A 211 9.40 -25.98 -57.13
CA ARG A 211 8.67 -25.46 -58.28
C ARG A 211 9.45 -24.40 -59.05
N PHE A 212 10.21 -23.54 -58.39
CA PHE A 212 11.07 -22.56 -59.02
C PHE A 212 12.16 -23.27 -59.87
N ASN A 213 12.78 -24.30 -59.30
CA ASN A 213 13.77 -25.12 -60.06
C ASN A 213 13.17 -25.83 -61.25
N ALA A 214 11.89 -26.15 -61.22
CA ALA A 214 11.12 -26.70 -62.34
C ALA A 214 10.59 -25.63 -63.33
N GLY A 215 10.89 -24.33 -63.13
CA GLY A 215 10.42 -23.23 -63.97
C GLY A 215 8.92 -22.87 -63.76
N GLN A 216 8.28 -23.33 -62.66
CA GLN A 216 6.84 -23.24 -62.42
C GLN A 216 6.50 -22.25 -61.32
N ALA A 217 7.44 -21.54 -60.70
CA ALA A 217 7.25 -20.54 -59.70
C ALA A 217 8.22 -19.39 -59.84
N SER A 218 7.94 -18.25 -59.22
CA SER A 218 8.79 -17.07 -59.19
C SER A 218 9.85 -17.18 -58.09
N LYS A 219 11.05 -16.64 -58.35
CA LYS A 219 12.06 -16.45 -57.29
C LYS A 219 11.58 -15.56 -56.19
N SER A 220 10.67 -14.59 -56.51
CA SER A 220 10.05 -13.69 -55.56
C SER A 220 9.26 -14.44 -54.48
N ASP A 221 8.52 -15.49 -54.86
CA ASP A 221 7.73 -16.29 -53.92
C ASP A 221 8.63 -17.01 -52.90
N VAL A 222 9.76 -17.55 -53.35
CA VAL A 222 10.76 -18.21 -52.46
C VAL A 222 11.35 -17.19 -51.49
N LEU A 223 11.74 -16.00 -51.97
CA LEU A 223 12.33 -14.95 -51.15
C LEU A 223 11.31 -14.34 -50.14
N GLU A 224 10.04 -14.23 -50.52
CA GLU A 224 8.96 -13.76 -49.62
C GLU A 224 8.83 -14.72 -48.41
N ILE A 225 8.77 -16.02 -48.66
CA ILE A 225 8.70 -17.03 -47.60
C ILE A 225 9.95 -16.97 -46.71
N GLN A 226 11.15 -16.92 -47.30
CA GLN A 226 12.40 -16.82 -46.54
C GLN A 226 12.45 -15.55 -45.68
N THR A 227 11.99 -14.41 -46.19
CA THR A 227 11.91 -13.16 -45.48
C THR A 227 10.96 -13.28 -44.26
N THR A 228 9.84 -13.98 -44.43
CA THR A 228 8.87 -14.19 -43.34
C THR A 228 9.45 -15.10 -42.25
N ILE A 229 10.16 -16.18 -42.62
CA ILE A 229 10.86 -17.05 -41.67
C ILE A 229 11.88 -16.24 -40.84
N ASN A 230 12.68 -15.39 -41.51
CA ASN A 230 13.71 -14.58 -40.83
C ASN A 230 13.05 -13.57 -39.87
N LYS A 231 11.94 -12.94 -40.26
CA LYS A 231 11.13 -12.03 -39.35
C LYS A 231 10.59 -12.77 -38.12
N LEU A 232 10.03 -13.96 -38.32
CA LEU A 232 9.54 -14.77 -37.19
C LEU A 232 10.66 -15.23 -36.26
N THR A 233 11.83 -15.58 -36.79
CA THR A 233 12.99 -15.93 -35.97
C THR A 233 13.48 -14.75 -35.14
N ALA A 234 13.54 -13.55 -35.74
CA ALA A 234 13.85 -12.32 -34.99
C ALA A 234 12.80 -12.01 -33.92
N GLN A 235 11.51 -12.17 -34.25
CA GLN A 235 10.43 -12.00 -33.31
C GLN A 235 10.52 -12.98 -32.11
N LYS A 236 10.84 -14.25 -32.37
CA LYS A 236 11.06 -15.25 -31.30
C LYS A 236 12.15 -14.82 -30.32
N THR A 237 13.27 -14.28 -30.85
CA THR A 237 14.34 -13.76 -29.98
C THR A 237 13.89 -12.61 -29.10
N ALA A 238 13.10 -11.68 -29.64
CA ALA A 238 12.53 -10.58 -28.87
C ALA A 238 11.56 -11.07 -27.78
N VAL A 239 10.70 -12.04 -28.12
CA VAL A 239 9.76 -12.65 -27.15
C VAL A 239 10.51 -13.37 -26.04
N LYS A 240 11.61 -14.07 -26.37
CA LYS A 240 12.44 -14.71 -25.35
C LYS A 240 13.07 -13.69 -24.39
N ALA A 241 13.55 -12.57 -24.87
CA ALA A 241 14.11 -11.52 -24.03
C ALA A 241 13.05 -10.96 -23.04
N LEU A 242 11.80 -10.73 -23.51
CA LEU A 242 10.69 -10.32 -22.65
C LEU A 242 10.32 -11.38 -21.61
N ARG A 243 10.33 -12.65 -22.00
CA ARG A 243 10.09 -13.76 -21.07
C ARG A 243 11.13 -13.79 -19.95
N ASP A 244 12.41 -13.66 -20.31
CA ASP A 244 13.52 -13.68 -19.37
C ASP A 244 13.47 -12.46 -18.42
N GLU A 245 13.09 -11.29 -18.91
CA GLU A 245 12.88 -10.09 -18.08
C GLU A 245 11.76 -10.30 -17.05
N GLN A 246 10.63 -10.87 -17.47
CA GLN A 246 9.50 -11.11 -16.57
C GLN A 246 9.79 -12.23 -15.56
N GLU A 247 10.56 -13.24 -15.92
CA GLU A 247 11.05 -14.25 -14.99
C GLU A 247 11.90 -13.61 -13.88
N GLN A 248 12.78 -12.67 -14.23
CA GLN A 248 13.58 -11.92 -13.26
C GLN A 248 12.70 -11.04 -12.36
N GLN A 249 11.67 -10.38 -12.91
CA GLN A 249 10.71 -9.60 -12.12
C GLN A 249 9.93 -10.48 -11.16
N LEU A 250 9.50 -11.66 -11.59
CA LEU A 250 8.81 -12.63 -10.75
C LEU A 250 9.70 -13.12 -9.60
N ALA A 251 11.00 -13.36 -9.85
CA ALA A 251 11.97 -13.70 -8.80
C ALA A 251 12.04 -12.61 -7.72
N VAL A 252 12.12 -11.34 -8.11
CA VAL A 252 12.14 -10.21 -7.17
C VAL A 252 10.84 -10.15 -6.36
N LEU A 253 9.70 -10.36 -7.00
CA LEU A 253 8.39 -10.35 -6.32
C LEU A 253 8.25 -11.47 -5.29
N THR A 254 8.86 -12.62 -5.53
CA THR A 254 8.86 -13.79 -4.63
C THR A 254 10.02 -13.80 -3.64
N GLY A 255 10.83 -12.72 -3.60
CA GLY A 255 11.96 -12.59 -2.68
C GLY A 255 13.16 -13.48 -3.03
N GLN A 256 13.26 -13.95 -4.27
CA GLN A 256 14.31 -14.83 -4.75
C GLN A 256 15.38 -14.08 -5.56
N SER A 257 16.56 -14.69 -5.70
CA SER A 257 17.62 -14.14 -6.54
C SER A 257 17.27 -14.29 -8.03
N PRO A 258 17.24 -13.21 -8.84
CA PRO A 258 16.97 -13.28 -10.26
C PRO A 258 17.97 -14.12 -11.05
N GLN A 259 19.21 -14.30 -10.55
CA GLN A 259 20.27 -15.06 -11.21
C GLN A 259 20.01 -16.58 -11.15
N THR A 260 19.37 -17.06 -10.10
CA THR A 260 19.17 -18.49 -9.82
C THR A 260 17.74 -18.96 -10.04
N PHE A 261 16.78 -18.04 -9.98
CA PHE A 261 15.37 -18.38 -10.19
C PHE A 261 15.13 -18.85 -11.62
N ARG A 262 14.39 -19.94 -11.74
CA ARG A 262 13.92 -20.45 -13.05
C ARG A 262 12.49 -20.94 -12.90
N LEU A 263 11.65 -20.52 -13.84
CA LEU A 263 10.28 -20.98 -13.95
C LEU A 263 10.19 -21.96 -15.12
N PRO A 264 9.71 -23.19 -14.93
CA PRO A 264 9.46 -24.13 -16.02
C PRO A 264 8.52 -23.54 -17.08
N GLU A 265 8.74 -23.86 -18.34
CA GLU A 265 7.86 -23.44 -19.43
C GLU A 265 6.44 -24.00 -19.24
N ASN A 266 5.45 -23.14 -19.32
CA ASN A 266 4.03 -23.50 -19.21
C ASN A 266 3.18 -22.67 -20.17
N ALA A 267 3.17 -23.06 -21.44
CA ALA A 267 2.37 -22.39 -22.47
C ALA A 267 0.84 -22.56 -22.30
N THR A 268 0.37 -23.43 -21.41
CA THR A 268 -1.04 -23.75 -21.27
C THR A 268 -1.75 -22.93 -20.22
N ALA A 269 -1.03 -22.31 -19.28
CA ALA A 269 -1.63 -21.54 -18.20
C ALA A 269 -2.50 -20.36 -18.67
N ILE A 270 -2.19 -19.74 -19.82
CA ILE A 270 -3.00 -18.68 -20.42
C ILE A 270 -4.41 -19.13 -20.85
N ASN A 271 -4.70 -20.43 -20.96
CA ASN A 271 -6.02 -20.95 -21.26
C ASN A 271 -6.96 -20.92 -20.04
N ALA A 272 -6.40 -20.69 -18.85
CA ALA A 272 -7.17 -20.57 -17.62
C ALA A 272 -8.22 -19.44 -17.70
N THR A 273 -9.35 -19.65 -17.04
CA THR A 273 -10.43 -18.66 -17.00
C THR A 273 -10.91 -18.49 -15.57
N LEU A 274 -11.02 -17.23 -15.14
CA LEU A 274 -11.75 -16.91 -13.93
C LEU A 274 -13.22 -16.68 -14.23
N PRO A 275 -14.14 -17.13 -13.40
CA PRO A 275 -15.54 -16.73 -13.50
C PRO A 275 -15.65 -15.21 -13.31
N ILE A 276 -16.67 -14.59 -13.91
CA ILE A 276 -16.96 -13.18 -13.67
C ILE A 276 -17.65 -13.09 -12.30
N PRO A 277 -17.08 -12.43 -11.30
CA PRO A 277 -17.72 -12.30 -9.99
C PRO A 277 -19.04 -11.55 -10.11
N ALA A 278 -20.03 -11.92 -9.33
CA ALA A 278 -21.37 -11.36 -9.40
C ALA A 278 -21.91 -11.01 -8.00
N GLY A 279 -23.02 -10.25 -7.94
CA GLY A 279 -23.73 -9.94 -6.71
C GLY A 279 -23.11 -8.85 -5.83
N PHE A 280 -22.11 -8.10 -6.34
CA PHE A 280 -21.52 -6.97 -5.63
C PHE A 280 -22.29 -5.68 -5.90
N VAL A 281 -22.37 -4.81 -4.90
CA VAL A 281 -22.91 -3.46 -5.03
C VAL A 281 -21.82 -2.42 -4.72
N PRO A 282 -21.91 -1.19 -5.25
CA PRO A 282 -20.92 -0.14 -5.01
C PRO A 282 -20.59 0.11 -3.54
N SER A 283 -21.58 -0.01 -2.64
CA SER A 283 -21.38 0.13 -1.20
C SER A 283 -20.52 -0.97 -0.56
N ASP A 284 -20.43 -2.16 -1.17
CA ASP A 284 -19.56 -3.23 -0.66
C ASP A 284 -18.08 -2.82 -0.68
N LEU A 285 -17.67 -2.05 -1.70
CA LEU A 285 -16.27 -1.60 -1.83
C LEU A 285 -15.81 -0.77 -0.63
N LEU A 286 -16.72 0.00 -0.01
CA LEU A 286 -16.39 0.83 1.14
C LEU A 286 -15.94 0.02 2.36
N GLN A 287 -16.39 -1.24 2.44
CA GLN A 287 -16.07 -2.15 3.55
C GLN A 287 -15.00 -3.19 3.18
N MET A 288 -14.81 -3.46 1.89
CA MET A 288 -13.96 -4.55 1.42
C MET A 288 -12.58 -4.08 0.95
N ARG A 289 -12.48 -2.87 0.38
CA ARG A 289 -11.23 -2.38 -0.20
C ARG A 289 -10.31 -1.76 0.85
N PRO A 290 -9.09 -2.31 1.06
CA PRO A 290 -8.18 -1.77 2.06
C PRO A 290 -7.67 -0.36 1.75
N ASP A 291 -7.55 0.04 0.48
CA ASP A 291 -7.17 1.40 0.09
C ASP A 291 -8.22 2.45 0.49
N ILE A 292 -9.51 2.11 0.41
CA ILE A 292 -10.61 2.98 0.91
C ILE A 292 -10.59 3.02 2.44
N LEU A 293 -10.41 1.87 3.10
CA LEU A 293 -10.32 1.79 4.56
C LEU A 293 -9.11 2.57 5.11
N ALA A 294 -7.98 2.56 4.40
CA ALA A 294 -6.82 3.38 4.75
C ALA A 294 -7.15 4.88 4.71
N LYS A 295 -7.82 5.35 3.67
CA LYS A 295 -8.26 6.76 3.59
C LYS A 295 -9.31 7.12 4.63
N ALA A 296 -10.20 6.20 4.99
CA ALA A 296 -11.13 6.39 6.10
C ALA A 296 -10.40 6.55 7.45
N ALA A 297 -9.39 5.73 7.71
CA ALA A 297 -8.54 5.85 8.90
C ALA A 297 -7.77 7.19 8.93
N ALA A 298 -7.27 7.67 7.78
CA ALA A 298 -6.62 8.97 7.66
C ALA A 298 -7.57 10.14 8.01
N VAL A 299 -8.85 10.06 7.61
CA VAL A 299 -9.89 11.04 8.02
C VAL A 299 -10.06 11.04 9.54
N GLN A 300 -10.15 9.85 10.15
CA GLN A 300 -10.29 9.73 11.62
C GLN A 300 -9.05 10.28 12.35
N SER A 301 -7.85 10.01 11.87
CA SER A 301 -6.61 10.58 12.40
C SER A 301 -6.62 12.10 12.33
N SER A 302 -7.01 12.68 11.18
CA SER A 302 -7.08 14.13 11.00
C SER A 302 -8.15 14.78 11.92
N ALA A 303 -9.28 14.11 12.11
CA ALA A 303 -10.33 14.54 13.03
C ALA A 303 -9.83 14.56 14.50
N ALA A 304 -9.09 13.53 14.91
CA ALA A 304 -8.48 13.48 16.22
C ALA A 304 -7.43 14.60 16.43
N LYS A 305 -6.64 14.93 15.41
CA LYS A 305 -5.70 16.08 15.43
C LYS A 305 -6.41 17.42 15.59
N VAL A 306 -7.59 17.57 14.99
CA VAL A 306 -8.44 18.77 15.20
C VAL A 306 -8.91 18.82 16.64
N ALA A 307 -9.36 17.71 17.23
CA ALA A 307 -9.79 17.64 18.62
C ALA A 307 -8.64 17.99 19.59
N SER A 308 -7.43 17.45 19.38
CA SER A 308 -6.23 17.80 20.14
C SER A 308 -5.93 19.30 20.04
N ALA A 309 -5.90 19.86 18.82
CA ALA A 309 -5.65 21.30 18.64
C ALA A 309 -6.69 22.20 19.29
N LYS A 310 -7.96 21.78 19.35
CA LYS A 310 -9.03 22.51 20.07
C LYS A 310 -8.85 22.46 21.58
N ALA A 311 -8.35 21.34 22.12
CA ALA A 311 -8.02 21.20 23.52
C ALA A 311 -6.90 22.16 23.99
N ASP A 312 -6.04 22.65 23.09
CA ASP A 312 -5.03 23.67 23.38
C ASP A 312 -5.62 25.02 23.85
N LEU A 313 -6.91 25.26 23.65
CA LEU A 313 -7.62 26.43 24.16
C LEU A 313 -7.98 26.30 25.65
N LEU A 314 -7.92 25.10 26.21
CA LEU A 314 -8.39 24.76 27.52
C LEU A 314 -7.27 24.76 28.57
N PRO A 315 -7.56 24.88 29.87
CA PRO A 315 -6.56 24.84 30.92
C PRO A 315 -5.83 23.48 30.95
N ARG A 316 -4.52 23.52 31.16
CA ARG A 316 -3.69 22.33 31.42
C ARG A 316 -3.37 22.24 32.90
N PHE A 317 -3.47 21.04 33.45
CA PHE A 317 -3.18 20.74 34.85
C PHE A 317 -1.90 19.93 34.93
N GLN A 318 -0.99 20.35 35.82
CA GLN A 318 0.30 19.68 35.98
C GLN A 318 0.51 19.37 37.47
N LEU A 319 0.84 18.12 37.75
CA LEU A 319 1.25 17.67 39.09
C LEU A 319 2.73 17.29 39.04
N GLN A 320 3.50 17.80 39.99
CA GLN A 320 4.91 17.53 40.07
C GLN A 320 5.31 17.22 41.50
N PHE A 321 6.05 16.17 41.69
CA PHE A 321 6.73 15.83 42.94
C PHE A 321 8.25 15.80 42.68
N LEU A 322 9.01 16.45 43.56
CA LEU A 322 10.46 16.45 43.57
C LEU A 322 10.93 16.15 44.97
N GLY A 323 11.76 15.14 45.12
CA GLY A 323 12.50 14.84 46.35
C GLY A 323 14.00 14.85 46.07
N GLU A 324 14.72 15.62 46.81
CA GLU A 324 16.19 15.74 46.63
C GLU A 324 16.90 15.53 47.94
N THR A 325 18.06 14.88 47.91
CA THR A 325 19.00 14.78 49.01
C THR A 325 20.41 14.91 48.49
N GLY A 326 21.26 15.57 49.25
CA GLY A 326 22.61 15.78 48.79
C GLY A 326 23.55 16.26 49.89
N LYS A 327 24.80 16.44 49.49
CA LYS A 327 25.86 16.98 50.35
C LYS A 327 26.65 18.03 49.56
N ILE A 328 26.80 19.21 50.17
CA ILE A 328 27.67 20.27 49.69
C ILE A 328 28.93 20.19 50.53
N GLY A 329 30.10 20.14 49.91
CA GLY A 329 31.38 19.87 50.59
C GLY A 329 31.67 18.37 50.65
N LEU A 330 32.69 17.94 49.91
CA LEU A 330 33.10 16.53 49.86
C LEU A 330 33.94 16.12 51.08
N SER A 331 34.33 17.09 51.96
CA SER A 331 35.03 16.85 53.23
C SER A 331 34.08 16.28 54.29
N THR A 332 34.65 15.85 55.45
CA THR A 332 33.89 15.35 56.60
C THR A 332 32.87 16.37 57.12
N ASP A 333 33.15 17.66 56.97
CA ASP A 333 32.36 18.78 57.53
C ASP A 333 31.33 19.33 56.53
N GLY A 334 31.07 18.63 55.40
CA GLY A 334 30.11 19.05 54.39
C GLY A 334 28.64 19.09 54.89
N VAL A 335 27.86 20.01 54.36
CA VAL A 335 26.46 20.22 54.72
C VAL A 335 25.56 19.25 53.98
N HIS A 336 24.83 18.43 54.75
CA HIS A 336 23.77 17.59 54.19
C HIS A 336 22.47 18.38 54.08
N PHE A 337 21.77 18.22 52.94
CA PHE A 337 20.45 18.77 52.77
C PHE A 337 19.51 17.70 52.23
N SER A 338 18.23 17.84 52.52
CA SER A 338 17.16 17.06 51.93
C SER A 338 15.91 17.94 51.83
N GLY A 339 15.18 17.76 50.77
CA GLY A 339 13.96 18.53 50.54
C GLY A 339 12.95 17.76 49.71
N THR A 340 11.69 18.05 49.92
CA THR A 340 10.59 17.56 49.06
C THR A 340 9.72 18.73 48.64
N LEU A 341 9.33 18.74 47.38
CA LEU A 341 8.41 19.73 46.78
C LEU A 341 7.26 19.00 46.10
N PHE A 342 6.04 19.35 46.48
CA PHE A 342 4.85 18.98 45.75
C PHE A 342 4.25 20.24 45.12
N ASN A 343 4.10 20.23 43.81
CA ASN A 343 3.56 21.34 43.03
C ASN A 343 2.33 20.88 42.21
N ALA A 344 1.25 21.63 42.34
CA ALA A 344 0.07 21.50 41.47
C ALA A 344 -0.11 22.83 40.73
N GLY A 345 0.07 22.79 39.40
CA GLY A 345 -0.02 23.96 38.53
C GLY A 345 -1.22 23.89 37.58
N VAL A 346 -1.71 25.06 37.22
CA VAL A 346 -2.72 25.23 36.16
C VAL A 346 -2.18 26.27 35.17
N GLN A 347 -2.14 25.92 33.89
CA GLN A 347 -1.72 26.83 32.83
C GLN A 347 -2.92 27.11 31.91
N ILE A 348 -3.29 28.40 31.80
CA ILE A 348 -4.42 28.85 30.97
C ILE A 348 -3.86 29.83 29.90
N PRO A 349 -4.01 29.53 28.59
CA PRO A 349 -3.57 30.45 27.54
C PRO A 349 -4.54 31.62 27.40
N ILE A 350 -4.18 32.81 27.90
CA ILE A 350 -5.02 34.04 27.82
C ILE A 350 -4.79 34.74 26.48
N PHE A 351 -3.55 34.94 26.08
CA PHE A 351 -3.16 35.57 24.83
C PHE A 351 -1.98 34.86 24.18
N THR A 352 -2.19 34.39 22.95
CA THR A 352 -1.18 33.62 22.20
C THR A 352 -0.87 34.24 20.82
N GLY A 353 -1.23 35.52 20.59
CA GLY A 353 -1.01 36.16 19.29
C GLY A 353 -1.73 35.47 18.12
N GLY A 354 -2.79 34.71 18.39
CA GLY A 354 -3.53 33.95 17.36
C GLY A 354 -2.96 32.55 17.05
N LYS A 355 -1.81 32.15 17.64
CA LYS A 355 -1.13 30.86 17.36
C LYS A 355 -2.07 29.66 17.43
N ILE A 356 -2.79 29.49 18.53
CA ILE A 356 -3.70 28.34 18.74
C ILE A 356 -4.83 28.36 17.70
N ARG A 357 -5.47 29.54 17.47
CA ARG A 357 -6.56 29.65 16.50
C ARG A 357 -6.13 29.34 15.07
N HIS A 358 -4.93 29.78 14.66
CA HIS A 358 -4.40 29.49 13.34
C HIS A 358 -3.99 28.01 13.23
N ASN A 359 -3.46 27.38 14.30
CA ASN A 359 -3.21 25.95 14.34
C ASN A 359 -4.50 25.15 14.13
N ILE A 360 -5.58 25.47 14.84
CA ILE A 360 -6.91 24.84 14.68
C ILE A 360 -7.38 24.96 13.22
N LYS A 361 -7.35 26.16 12.64
CA LYS A 361 -7.74 26.37 11.24
C LYS A 361 -6.90 25.53 10.28
N GLY A 362 -5.59 25.42 10.52
CA GLY A 362 -4.70 24.55 9.75
C GLY A 362 -5.13 23.08 9.84
N LYS A 363 -5.41 22.56 11.06
CA LYS A 363 -5.89 21.20 11.26
C LYS A 363 -7.28 20.94 10.66
N GLU A 364 -8.18 21.92 10.71
CA GLU A 364 -9.48 21.83 10.05
C GLU A 364 -9.35 21.76 8.52
N ALA A 365 -8.41 22.52 7.92
CA ALA A 365 -8.12 22.43 6.50
C ALA A 365 -7.48 21.08 6.11
N GLU A 366 -6.57 20.54 6.94
CA GLU A 366 -6.02 19.18 6.76
C GLU A 366 -7.12 18.11 6.81
N LEU A 367 -8.09 18.24 7.69
CA LEU A 367 -9.25 17.33 7.77
C LEU A 367 -10.11 17.41 6.50
N GLN A 368 -10.39 18.61 5.98
CA GLN A 368 -11.14 18.77 4.73
C GLN A 368 -10.38 18.15 3.54
N ALA A 369 -9.05 18.29 3.50
CA ALA A 369 -8.22 17.64 2.48
C ALA A 369 -8.29 16.10 2.58
N ALA A 370 -8.21 15.54 3.78
CA ALA A 370 -8.34 14.10 4.01
C ALA A 370 -9.73 13.56 3.60
N MET A 371 -10.81 14.33 3.84
CA MET A 371 -12.17 14.01 3.40
C MET A 371 -12.28 14.01 1.86
N ALA A 372 -11.69 15.00 1.19
CA ALA A 372 -11.67 15.05 -0.27
C ALA A 372 -10.87 13.87 -0.87
N ASP A 373 -9.72 13.54 -0.29
CA ASP A 373 -8.91 12.37 -0.68
C ASP A 373 -9.69 11.06 -0.55
N TYR A 374 -10.44 10.89 0.55
CA TYR A 374 -11.31 9.73 0.74
C TYR A 374 -12.37 9.63 -0.36
N GLN A 375 -13.07 10.74 -0.64
CA GLN A 375 -14.08 10.79 -1.69
C GLN A 375 -13.49 10.49 -3.07
N GLN A 376 -12.33 11.04 -3.39
CA GLN A 376 -11.63 10.76 -4.66
C GLN A 376 -11.25 9.28 -4.77
N GLN A 377 -10.76 8.67 -3.68
CA GLN A 377 -10.42 7.25 -3.67
C GLN A 377 -11.63 6.35 -3.91
N VAL A 378 -12.79 6.70 -3.34
CA VAL A 378 -14.05 5.98 -3.61
C VAL A 378 -14.43 6.07 -5.09
N LEU A 379 -14.37 7.26 -5.70
CA LEU A 379 -14.67 7.43 -7.13
C LEU A 379 -13.70 6.63 -8.02
N ASN A 380 -12.41 6.66 -7.71
CA ASN A 380 -11.40 5.88 -8.43
C ASN A 380 -11.70 4.37 -8.33
N ALA A 381 -12.06 3.88 -7.15
CA ALA A 381 -12.40 2.49 -6.94
C ALA A 381 -13.65 2.05 -7.73
N LEU A 382 -14.69 2.89 -7.77
CA LEU A 382 -15.90 2.66 -8.56
C LEU A 382 -15.60 2.59 -10.06
N GLN A 383 -14.79 3.55 -10.56
CA GLN A 383 -14.33 3.57 -11.95
C GLN A 383 -13.51 2.31 -12.27
N GLU A 384 -12.59 1.92 -11.41
CA GLU A 384 -11.73 0.74 -11.62
C GLU A 384 -12.57 -0.54 -11.77
N VAL A 385 -13.58 -0.73 -10.93
CA VAL A 385 -14.47 -1.89 -10.99
C VAL A 385 -15.33 -1.88 -12.26
N ASP A 386 -15.99 -0.76 -12.58
CA ASP A 386 -16.80 -0.67 -13.80
C ASP A 386 -15.96 -0.88 -15.06
N THR A 387 -14.75 -0.31 -15.11
CA THR A 387 -13.81 -0.51 -16.23
C THR A 387 -13.39 -1.97 -16.33
N ALA A 388 -13.06 -2.63 -15.20
CA ALA A 388 -12.63 -4.02 -15.19
C ALA A 388 -13.75 -4.97 -15.67
N TYR A 389 -14.99 -4.75 -15.26
CA TYR A 389 -16.14 -5.52 -15.75
C TYR A 389 -16.35 -5.34 -17.27
N ASN A 390 -16.39 -4.09 -17.73
CA ASN A 390 -16.56 -3.79 -19.15
C ASN A 390 -15.46 -4.43 -20.00
N THR A 391 -14.21 -4.25 -19.58
CA THR A 391 -13.03 -4.83 -20.26
C THR A 391 -13.15 -6.35 -20.34
N ARG A 392 -13.51 -7.00 -19.22
CA ARG A 392 -13.64 -8.48 -19.18
C ARG A 392 -14.70 -9.00 -20.13
N ILE A 393 -15.87 -8.33 -20.20
CA ILE A 393 -16.97 -8.69 -21.10
C ILE A 393 -16.58 -8.50 -22.57
N LEU A 394 -15.95 -7.36 -22.90
CA LEU A 394 -15.54 -7.06 -24.27
C LEU A 394 -14.42 -7.99 -24.76
N LEU A 395 -13.48 -8.37 -23.89
CA LEU A 395 -12.43 -9.35 -24.24
C LEU A 395 -13.00 -10.75 -24.50
N GLU A 396 -14.01 -11.18 -23.77
CA GLU A 396 -14.70 -12.45 -24.06
C GLU A 396 -15.36 -12.41 -25.44
N LYS A 397 -16.08 -11.33 -25.75
CA LYS A 397 -16.68 -11.13 -27.08
C LYS A 397 -15.61 -11.12 -28.19
N ARG A 398 -14.51 -10.37 -28.00
CA ARG A 398 -13.41 -10.32 -28.96
C ARG A 398 -12.82 -11.71 -29.22
N LEU A 399 -12.60 -12.51 -28.17
CA LEU A 399 -12.07 -13.86 -28.33
C LEU A 399 -13.01 -14.76 -29.14
N ASN A 400 -14.32 -14.68 -28.93
CA ASN A 400 -15.31 -15.45 -29.69
C ASN A 400 -15.33 -15.06 -31.17
N GLU A 401 -15.24 -13.76 -31.48
CA GLU A 401 -15.16 -13.26 -32.86
C GLU A 401 -13.87 -13.73 -33.56
N LEU A 402 -12.72 -13.67 -32.87
CA LEU A 402 -11.45 -14.15 -33.41
C LEU A 402 -11.45 -15.67 -33.65
N GLN A 403 -12.09 -16.47 -32.78
CA GLN A 403 -12.25 -17.92 -33.00
C GLN A 403 -13.15 -18.20 -34.21
N THR A 404 -14.16 -17.38 -34.46
CA THR A 404 -15.00 -17.48 -35.69
C THR A 404 -14.18 -17.11 -36.92
N ALA A 405 -13.39 -16.03 -36.85
CA ALA A 405 -12.49 -15.63 -37.93
C ALA A 405 -11.45 -16.72 -38.23
N GLN A 406 -10.90 -17.41 -37.22
CA GLN A 406 -9.96 -18.51 -37.39
C GLN A 406 -10.57 -19.65 -38.19
N LYS A 407 -11.82 -20.06 -37.87
CA LYS A 407 -12.51 -21.11 -38.59
C LYS A 407 -12.71 -20.73 -40.08
N THR A 408 -13.10 -19.48 -40.34
CA THR A 408 -13.28 -18.98 -41.72
C THR A 408 -11.97 -18.90 -42.47
N ALA A 409 -10.90 -18.40 -41.85
CA ALA A 409 -9.56 -18.34 -42.46
C ALA A 409 -9.01 -19.74 -42.77
N GLN A 410 -9.20 -20.70 -41.87
CA GLN A 410 -8.79 -22.09 -42.08
C GLN A 410 -9.57 -22.75 -43.25
N GLN A 411 -10.89 -22.50 -43.38
CA GLN A 411 -11.71 -22.94 -44.49
C GLN A 411 -11.23 -22.32 -45.80
N ARG A 412 -10.94 -21.00 -45.80
CA ARG A 412 -10.37 -20.31 -46.98
C ARG A 412 -9.06 -20.94 -47.40
N HIS A 413 -8.11 -21.17 -46.48
CA HIS A 413 -6.85 -21.81 -46.77
C HIS A 413 -7.04 -23.19 -47.41
N THR A 414 -7.92 -24.04 -46.81
CA THR A 414 -8.21 -25.39 -47.32
C THR A 414 -8.83 -25.34 -48.71
N SER A 415 -9.77 -24.42 -48.93
CA SER A 415 -10.45 -24.26 -50.27
C SER A 415 -9.49 -23.77 -51.33
N THR A 416 -8.63 -22.75 -51.02
CA THR A 416 -7.65 -22.23 -51.93
C THR A 416 -6.60 -23.30 -52.28
N GLN A 417 -6.20 -24.11 -51.29
CA GLN A 417 -5.29 -25.23 -51.51
C GLN A 417 -5.88 -26.27 -52.47
N ARG A 418 -7.16 -26.62 -52.38
CA ARG A 418 -7.86 -27.52 -53.30
C ARG A 418 -7.95 -26.93 -54.72
N LEU A 419 -8.30 -25.64 -54.85
CA LEU A 419 -8.35 -24.95 -56.13
C LEU A 419 -6.98 -24.96 -56.81
N PHE A 420 -5.91 -24.74 -56.06
CA PHE A 420 -4.53 -24.80 -56.54
C PHE A 420 -4.17 -26.21 -57.05
N HIS A 421 -4.52 -27.27 -56.31
CA HIS A 421 -4.29 -28.64 -56.79
C HIS A 421 -5.03 -28.98 -58.07
N ASN A 422 -6.18 -28.34 -58.31
CA ASN A 422 -6.96 -28.53 -59.51
C ASN A 422 -6.60 -27.53 -60.65
N GLY A 423 -5.60 -26.67 -60.47
CA GLY A 423 -5.13 -25.71 -61.47
C GLY A 423 -5.94 -24.42 -61.55
N TYR A 424 -6.88 -24.18 -60.67
CA TYR A 424 -7.80 -23.01 -60.66
C TYR A 424 -7.32 -21.84 -59.77
N ALA A 425 -6.24 -21.98 -59.03
CA ALA A 425 -5.66 -20.91 -58.20
C ALA A 425 -4.14 -20.89 -58.33
N GLN A 426 -3.50 -19.75 -58.07
CA GLN A 426 -2.05 -19.61 -58.00
C GLN A 426 -1.50 -19.98 -56.65
N TYR A 427 -0.24 -20.42 -56.58
CA TYR A 427 0.40 -20.79 -55.31
C TYR A 427 0.49 -19.61 -54.32
N ASN A 428 0.73 -18.38 -54.79
CA ASN A 428 0.77 -17.19 -53.96
C ASN A 428 -0.57 -16.93 -53.20
N GLU A 429 -1.74 -17.35 -53.79
CA GLU A 429 -3.03 -17.26 -53.14
C GLU A 429 -3.13 -18.23 -51.94
N VAL A 430 -2.61 -19.45 -52.10
CA VAL A 430 -2.50 -20.42 -50.96
C VAL A 430 -1.62 -19.89 -49.87
N LEU A 431 -0.45 -19.32 -50.22
CA LEU A 431 0.47 -18.74 -49.28
C LEU A 431 -0.18 -17.60 -48.49
N ARG A 432 -0.82 -16.64 -49.17
CA ARG A 432 -1.56 -15.53 -48.52
C ARG A 432 -2.63 -16.04 -47.56
N ALA A 433 -3.47 -16.98 -48.01
CA ALA A 433 -4.50 -17.55 -47.15
C ALA A 433 -3.92 -18.25 -45.89
N LYS A 434 -2.77 -18.87 -46.03
CA LYS A 434 -2.07 -19.48 -44.89
C LYS A 434 -1.49 -18.45 -43.93
N LEU A 435 -0.83 -17.40 -44.44
CA LEU A 435 -0.30 -16.30 -43.62
C LEU A 435 -1.39 -15.58 -42.84
N ASP A 436 -2.56 -15.31 -43.49
CA ASP A 436 -3.73 -14.73 -42.84
C ASP A 436 -4.21 -15.61 -41.67
N ALA A 437 -4.27 -16.94 -41.86
CA ALA A 437 -4.67 -17.87 -40.81
C ALA A 437 -3.67 -17.87 -39.62
N LEU A 438 -2.35 -17.85 -39.89
CA LEU A 438 -1.31 -17.78 -38.88
C LEU A 438 -1.37 -16.46 -38.07
N GLN A 439 -1.70 -15.33 -38.73
CA GLN A 439 -1.86 -14.06 -38.07
C GLN A 439 -3.03 -14.08 -37.09
N ILE A 440 -4.18 -14.67 -37.47
CA ILE A 440 -5.36 -14.79 -36.59
C ILE A 440 -5.02 -15.68 -35.37
N GLU A 441 -4.21 -16.73 -35.52
CA GLU A 441 -3.75 -17.54 -34.39
C GLU A 441 -2.94 -16.72 -33.39
N GLN A 442 -2.09 -15.80 -33.85
CA GLN A 442 -1.35 -14.87 -33.00
C GLN A 442 -2.30 -13.90 -32.26
N GLU A 443 -3.33 -13.39 -32.95
CA GLU A 443 -4.32 -12.49 -32.34
C GLU A 443 -5.17 -13.20 -31.28
N ILE A 444 -5.53 -14.47 -31.48
CA ILE A 444 -6.22 -15.30 -30.50
C ILE A 444 -5.37 -15.49 -29.25
N LEU A 445 -4.08 -15.75 -29.43
CA LEU A 445 -3.14 -15.92 -28.31
C LEU A 445 -3.06 -14.63 -27.46
N THR A 446 -2.97 -13.47 -28.14
CA THR A 446 -3.00 -12.16 -27.49
C THR A 446 -4.33 -11.95 -26.74
N ALA A 447 -5.45 -12.27 -27.38
CA ALA A 447 -6.78 -12.12 -26.74
C ALA A 447 -6.95 -13.05 -25.52
N LYS A 448 -6.40 -14.26 -25.54
CA LYS A 448 -6.40 -15.19 -24.40
C LYS A 448 -5.58 -14.60 -23.23
N ARG A 449 -4.38 -14.08 -23.50
CA ARG A 449 -3.57 -13.39 -22.50
C ARG A 449 -4.34 -12.22 -21.87
N ASP A 450 -4.87 -11.32 -22.69
CA ASP A 450 -5.60 -10.14 -22.24
C ASP A 450 -6.84 -10.53 -21.41
N ARG A 451 -7.52 -11.61 -21.77
CA ARG A 451 -8.65 -12.16 -21.02
C ARG A 451 -8.27 -12.61 -19.62
N VAL A 452 -7.19 -13.40 -19.47
CA VAL A 452 -6.77 -13.89 -18.16
C VAL A 452 -6.27 -12.74 -17.27
N LEU A 453 -5.52 -11.80 -17.84
CA LEU A 453 -5.05 -10.60 -17.12
C LEU A 453 -6.20 -9.70 -16.67
N SER A 454 -7.25 -9.55 -17.50
CA SER A 454 -8.44 -8.79 -17.11
C SER A 454 -9.21 -9.46 -15.97
N GLY A 455 -9.18 -10.78 -15.88
CA GLY A 455 -9.71 -11.53 -14.73
C GLY A 455 -8.98 -11.18 -13.44
N VAL A 456 -7.65 -11.21 -13.44
CA VAL A 456 -6.82 -10.80 -12.30
C VAL A 456 -7.13 -9.36 -11.88
N ALA A 457 -7.20 -8.44 -12.85
CA ALA A 457 -7.51 -7.03 -12.61
C ALA A 457 -8.89 -6.84 -11.96
N LEU A 458 -9.91 -7.60 -12.42
CA LEU A 458 -11.27 -7.52 -11.89
C LEU A 458 -11.34 -7.99 -10.43
N TYR A 459 -10.72 -9.13 -10.09
CA TYR A 459 -10.70 -9.61 -8.71
C TYR A 459 -9.93 -8.68 -7.77
N ARG A 460 -8.83 -8.08 -8.23
CA ARG A 460 -8.11 -7.04 -7.50
C ARG A 460 -8.99 -5.81 -7.26
N ALA A 461 -9.68 -5.33 -8.29
CA ALA A 461 -10.53 -4.14 -8.21
C ALA A 461 -11.69 -4.31 -7.21
N LEU A 462 -12.23 -5.52 -7.06
CA LEU A 462 -13.25 -5.85 -6.06
C LEU A 462 -12.71 -5.97 -4.64
N GLY A 463 -11.40 -5.92 -4.44
CA GLY A 463 -10.79 -6.01 -3.12
C GLY A 463 -10.61 -7.44 -2.60
N GLY A 464 -10.44 -8.42 -3.50
CA GLY A 464 -10.15 -9.81 -3.14
C GLY A 464 -8.91 -9.91 -2.25
N LYS A 465 -9.06 -10.41 -1.02
CA LYS A 465 -7.96 -10.52 -0.05
C LYS A 465 -7.16 -11.79 -0.29
N PRO A 466 -5.81 -11.74 -0.40
CA PRO A 466 -4.97 -12.87 -0.02
C PRO A 466 -5.04 -13.00 1.52
N GLN A 467 -4.98 -14.20 2.02
CA GLN A 467 -4.87 -14.42 3.48
C GLN A 467 -3.59 -13.87 4.04
#